data_be6c877d001763d47957627db71d470f
#
_entry.id   be6c877d001763d47957627db71d470f
#
_cell.length_a   1.000
_cell.length_b   1.000
_cell.length_c   1.000
_cell.angle_alpha   90.00
_cell.angle_beta   90.00
_cell.angle_gamma   90.00
#
_symmetry.space_group_name_H-M   'P 1'
#
loop_
_entity.id
_entity.type
_entity.pdbx_description
1 polymer ?
#
loop_
_entity_poly.entity_id
_entity_poly.type
_entity_poly.pdbx_seq_one_letter_code
_entity_poly.pdbx_strand_id
1 'polypeptide(L)'
;MSASQDKKRRSDERALGTERRQVASQKEAKERKQSKIKWTVGTVIVVLLVVAILLGNSSLFYTARPALQVGDVKYSSAEVNYAYRTAYLSFCNQYSSILSSIGFDTKKPLDEQKCTISEEFDTWDDYFKNAAKQNLVQVTALCDAAKKAGITLDEDDQHEVDEQFSYIELSAKQYKYSSVSKYLQAVYGNGVTKKVARHMLELSQLASKYSQQQYDSYTYTDEQIAENYAENKNSYDVFNYQYYLVQAATEETTGADGNTSTATTDATMAAAKATADKIAAATHDADSFAAIGHEREFSAVCQ
;
A
#
# COMPACT_ATOMS: atom_id res chain seq x y z
N MET A 1 100.36 -17.03 16.73
CA MET A 1 99.08 -17.37 17.32
C MET A 1 98.88 -18.88 17.29
N SER A 2 98.41 -19.45 18.41
CA SER A 2 98.35 -20.95 18.55
C SER A 2 97.16 -21.51 17.75
N ALA A 3 97.32 -22.60 17.01
CA ALA A 3 96.32 -23.36 16.27
C ALA A 3 95.09 -23.73 17.11
N SER A 4 95.20 -23.76 18.43
CA SER A 4 94.15 -23.98 19.39
C SER A 4 93.16 -22.77 19.49
N GLN A 5 93.68 -21.55 19.42
CA GLN A 5 92.83 -20.33 19.47
C GLN A 5 92.01 -20.15 18.19
N ASP A 6 92.56 -20.48 17.05
CA ASP A 6 91.88 -20.44 15.77
C ASP A 6 90.75 -21.48 15.68
N LYS A 7 90.97 -22.67 16.24
CA LYS A 7 89.96 -23.72 16.29
C LYS A 7 88.73 -23.32 17.21
N LYS A 8 89.02 -22.67 18.35
CA LYS A 8 88.00 -22.18 19.28
C LYS A 8 87.22 -21.06 18.65
N ARG A 9 87.88 -20.09 17.97
CA ARG A 9 87.21 -18.99 17.29
C ARG A 9 86.27 -19.49 16.17
N ARG A 10 86.69 -20.46 15.38
CA ARG A 10 85.85 -21.08 14.34
C ARG A 10 84.67 -21.88 14.91
N SER A 11 84.81 -22.47 16.11
CA SER A 11 83.78 -23.18 16.80
C SER A 11 82.71 -22.18 17.33
N ASP A 12 83.18 -21.08 17.89
CA ASP A 12 82.29 -20.02 18.43
C ASP A 12 81.54 -19.30 17.33
N GLU A 13 82.20 -19.00 16.17
CA GLU A 13 81.56 -18.43 15.00
C GLU A 13 80.51 -19.37 14.39
N ARG A 14 80.72 -20.68 14.39
CA ARG A 14 79.75 -21.69 13.95
C ARG A 14 78.56 -21.77 14.90
N ALA A 15 78.78 -21.74 16.23
CA ALA A 15 77.72 -21.73 17.25
C ALA A 15 76.83 -20.51 17.12
N LEU A 16 77.41 -19.29 17.00
CA LEU A 16 76.72 -18.06 16.80
C LEU A 16 75.95 -18.06 15.48
N GLY A 17 76.52 -18.63 14.41
CA GLY A 17 75.81 -18.78 13.12
C GLY A 17 74.57 -19.70 13.21
N THR A 18 74.70 -20.78 14.02
CA THR A 18 73.57 -21.71 14.26
C THR A 18 72.45 -21.10 15.11
N GLU A 19 72.83 -20.39 16.16
CA GLU A 19 71.85 -19.66 17.00
C GLU A 19 71.12 -18.60 16.20
N ARG A 20 71.81 -17.78 15.40
CA ARG A 20 71.15 -16.79 14.53
C ARG A 20 70.20 -17.44 13.52
N ARG A 21 70.50 -18.56 12.93
CA ARG A 21 69.63 -19.34 12.05
C ARG A 21 68.41 -19.88 12.79
N GLN A 22 68.58 -20.40 14.01
CA GLN A 22 67.48 -20.87 14.83
C GLN A 22 66.52 -19.74 15.25
N VAL A 23 67.05 -18.59 15.66
CA VAL A 23 66.23 -17.39 15.98
C VAL A 23 65.46 -16.88 14.77
N ALA A 24 66.11 -16.82 13.59
CA ALA A 24 65.47 -16.40 12.35
C ALA A 24 64.34 -17.38 11.96
N SER A 25 64.57 -18.71 12.02
CA SER A 25 63.56 -19.70 11.71
C SER A 25 62.38 -19.70 12.68
N GLN A 26 62.61 -19.42 13.97
CA GLN A 26 61.57 -19.29 14.99
C GLN A 26 60.75 -18.00 14.74
N LYS A 27 61.40 -16.91 14.31
CA LYS A 27 60.73 -15.66 13.96
C LYS A 27 59.82 -15.84 12.73
N GLU A 28 60.35 -16.44 11.69
CA GLU A 28 59.56 -16.76 10.48
C GLU A 28 58.41 -17.72 10.78
N ALA A 29 58.61 -18.74 11.63
CA ALA A 29 57.55 -19.64 12.04
C ALA A 29 56.42 -18.93 12.83
N LYS A 30 56.79 -17.97 13.71
CA LYS A 30 55.83 -17.12 14.41
C LYS A 30 55.08 -16.18 13.46
N GLU A 31 55.78 -15.55 12.54
CA GLU A 31 55.17 -14.66 11.54
C GLU A 31 54.21 -15.43 10.62
N ARG A 32 54.60 -16.61 10.15
CA ARG A 32 53.71 -17.49 9.37
C ARG A 32 52.48 -17.96 10.17
N LYS A 33 52.61 -18.27 11.45
CA LYS A 33 51.48 -18.59 12.31
C LYS A 33 50.56 -17.39 12.51
N GLN A 34 51.13 -16.22 12.78
CA GLN A 34 50.33 -14.98 12.95
C GLN A 34 49.62 -14.59 11.64
N SER A 35 50.31 -14.73 10.50
CA SER A 35 49.70 -14.48 9.19
C SER A 35 48.53 -15.44 8.91
N LYS A 36 48.72 -16.75 9.18
CA LYS A 36 47.62 -17.73 9.05
C LYS A 36 46.45 -17.41 9.95
N ILE A 37 46.70 -17.05 11.23
CA ILE A 37 45.65 -16.67 12.18
C ILE A 37 44.90 -15.42 11.68
N LYS A 38 45.60 -14.36 11.25
CA LYS A 38 45.00 -13.14 10.71
C LYS A 38 44.16 -13.47 9.47
N TRP A 39 44.63 -14.33 8.58
CA TRP A 39 43.90 -14.75 7.39
C TRP A 39 42.63 -15.53 7.75
N THR A 40 42.74 -16.50 8.68
CA THR A 40 41.59 -17.27 9.16
C THR A 40 40.53 -16.38 9.83
N VAL A 41 40.98 -15.48 10.70
CA VAL A 41 40.07 -14.52 11.36
C VAL A 41 39.39 -13.61 10.32
N GLY A 42 40.15 -13.10 9.35
CA GLY A 42 39.58 -12.30 8.24
C GLY A 42 38.52 -13.08 7.43
N THR A 43 38.83 -14.34 7.10
CA THR A 43 37.87 -15.20 6.37
C THR A 43 36.61 -15.46 7.20
N VAL A 44 36.72 -15.74 8.49
CA VAL A 44 35.56 -15.93 9.38
C VAL A 44 34.69 -14.69 9.45
N ILE A 45 35.29 -13.49 9.57
CA ILE A 45 34.56 -12.23 9.57
C ILE A 45 33.80 -12.03 8.25
N VAL A 46 34.42 -12.28 7.11
CA VAL A 46 33.76 -12.17 5.80
C VAL A 46 32.59 -13.16 5.69
N VAL A 47 32.77 -14.40 6.11
CA VAL A 47 31.69 -15.40 6.11
C VAL A 47 30.54 -14.96 7.02
N LEU A 48 30.83 -14.45 8.20
CA LEU A 48 29.81 -13.95 9.13
C LEU A 48 29.06 -12.75 8.53
N LEU A 49 29.74 -11.84 7.84
CA LEU A 49 29.10 -10.72 7.15
C LEU A 49 28.20 -11.20 6.01
N VAL A 50 28.66 -12.15 5.21
CA VAL A 50 27.84 -12.74 4.12
C VAL A 50 26.61 -13.43 4.70
N VAL A 51 26.76 -14.22 5.77
CA VAL A 51 25.64 -14.86 6.46
C VAL A 51 24.67 -13.82 7.03
N ALA A 52 25.17 -12.75 7.64
CA ALA A 52 24.33 -11.66 8.16
C ALA A 52 23.54 -10.95 7.05
N ILE A 53 24.16 -10.70 5.90
CA ILE A 53 23.47 -10.11 4.72
C ILE A 53 22.40 -11.08 4.18
N LEU A 54 22.72 -12.37 4.06
CA LEU A 54 21.77 -13.37 3.58
C LEU A 54 20.59 -13.55 4.54
N LEU A 55 20.83 -13.55 5.85
CA LEU A 55 19.78 -13.64 6.87
C LEU A 55 18.96 -12.36 6.91
N GLY A 56 19.58 -11.18 6.84
CA GLY A 56 18.90 -9.89 6.84
C GLY A 56 17.98 -9.68 5.62
N ASN A 57 18.31 -10.34 4.49
CA ASN A 57 17.52 -10.29 3.25
C ASN A 57 16.59 -11.50 3.09
N SER A 58 16.58 -12.43 4.05
CA SER A 58 15.76 -13.63 3.98
C SER A 58 14.34 -13.34 4.49
N SER A 59 13.36 -14.06 3.92
CA SER A 59 11.99 -14.02 4.42
C SER A 59 11.87 -14.44 5.89
N LEU A 60 12.78 -15.28 6.39
CA LEU A 60 12.84 -15.72 7.78
C LEU A 60 13.00 -14.56 8.76
N PHE A 61 13.82 -13.56 8.41
CA PHE A 61 14.02 -12.39 9.27
C PHE A 61 12.71 -11.60 9.46
N TYR A 62 11.94 -11.42 8.38
CA TYR A 62 10.69 -10.67 8.41
C TYR A 62 9.52 -11.46 8.99
N THR A 63 9.52 -12.78 8.86
CA THR A 63 8.45 -13.64 9.42
C THR A 63 8.66 -13.99 10.89
N ALA A 64 9.92 -13.98 11.38
CA ALA A 64 10.24 -14.32 12.77
C ALA A 64 10.12 -13.12 13.75
N ARG A 65 10.22 -11.88 13.26
CA ARG A 65 10.18 -10.69 14.11
C ARG A 65 8.76 -10.15 14.26
N PRO A 66 8.22 -10.08 15.48
CA PRO A 66 6.97 -9.38 15.73
C PRO A 66 7.17 -7.87 15.51
N ALA A 67 6.31 -7.26 14.70
CA ALA A 67 6.31 -5.83 14.40
C ALA A 67 5.12 -5.10 15.01
N LEU A 68 4.01 -5.82 15.24
CA LEU A 68 2.80 -5.28 15.85
C LEU A 68 2.20 -6.33 16.76
N GLN A 69 1.68 -5.89 17.90
CA GLN A 69 0.88 -6.72 18.80
C GLN A 69 -0.50 -6.09 18.97
N VAL A 70 -1.55 -6.89 18.78
CA VAL A 70 -2.96 -6.50 18.97
C VAL A 70 -3.58 -7.51 19.93
N GLY A 71 -3.84 -7.09 21.17
CA GLY A 71 -4.22 -8.03 22.22
C GLY A 71 -3.16 -9.11 22.41
N ASP A 72 -3.54 -10.38 22.29
CA ASP A 72 -2.64 -11.52 22.41
C ASP A 72 -2.03 -11.95 21.07
N VAL A 73 -2.49 -11.37 19.93
CA VAL A 73 -2.01 -11.69 18.59
C VAL A 73 -0.79 -10.87 18.25
N LYS A 74 0.26 -11.54 17.77
CA LYS A 74 1.50 -10.92 17.29
C LYS A 74 1.61 -11.07 15.79
N TYR A 75 1.70 -9.94 15.09
CA TYR A 75 1.92 -9.88 13.66
C TYR A 75 3.42 -9.70 13.37
N SER A 76 3.94 -10.51 12.48
CA SER A 76 5.30 -10.39 11.97
C SER A 76 5.46 -9.16 11.08
N SER A 77 6.71 -8.73 10.84
CA SER A 77 6.99 -7.65 9.91
C SER A 77 6.45 -7.92 8.50
N ALA A 78 6.42 -9.20 8.07
CA ALA A 78 5.88 -9.58 6.76
C ALA A 78 4.36 -9.39 6.68
N GLU A 79 3.62 -9.72 7.73
CA GLU A 79 2.16 -9.53 7.80
C GLU A 79 1.81 -8.03 7.87
N VAL A 80 2.56 -7.25 8.64
CA VAL A 80 2.40 -5.78 8.67
C VAL A 80 2.70 -5.17 7.29
N ASN A 81 3.75 -5.62 6.58
CA ASN A 81 4.05 -5.19 5.22
C ASN A 81 2.90 -5.52 4.27
N TYR A 82 2.32 -6.72 4.37
CA TYR A 82 1.16 -7.11 3.57
C TYR A 82 -0.02 -6.17 3.82
N ALA A 83 -0.39 -5.92 5.06
CA ALA A 83 -1.48 -5.02 5.43
C ALA A 83 -1.22 -3.58 4.95
N TYR A 84 0.00 -3.07 5.12
CA TYR A 84 0.41 -1.74 4.66
C TYR A 84 0.25 -1.59 3.14
N ARG A 85 0.77 -2.55 2.38
CA ARG A 85 0.68 -2.51 0.91
C ARG A 85 -0.73 -2.74 0.41
N THR A 86 -1.52 -3.55 1.10
CA THR A 86 -2.95 -3.73 0.78
C THR A 86 -3.69 -2.40 0.98
N ALA A 87 -3.47 -1.69 2.08
CA ALA A 87 -4.08 -0.37 2.31
C ALA A 87 -3.68 0.64 1.22
N TYR A 88 -2.40 0.70 0.87
CA TYR A 88 -1.88 1.54 -0.21
C TYR A 88 -2.54 1.20 -1.56
N LEU A 89 -2.55 -0.08 -1.96
CA LEU A 89 -3.10 -0.50 -3.25
C LEU A 89 -4.61 -0.26 -3.33
N SER A 90 -5.34 -0.54 -2.26
CA SER A 90 -6.78 -0.25 -2.18
C SER A 90 -7.06 1.23 -2.32
N PHE A 91 -6.29 2.09 -1.64
CA PHE A 91 -6.40 3.54 -1.77
C PHE A 91 -6.12 4.00 -3.20
N CYS A 92 -5.01 3.56 -3.80
CA CYS A 92 -4.67 3.91 -5.17
C CYS A 92 -5.73 3.47 -6.19
N ASN A 93 -6.34 2.30 -5.98
CA ASN A 93 -7.41 1.81 -6.85
C ASN A 93 -8.69 2.63 -6.66
N GLN A 94 -9.12 2.86 -5.43
CA GLN A 94 -10.36 3.58 -5.10
C GLN A 94 -10.32 5.05 -5.56
N TYR A 95 -9.18 5.70 -5.41
CA TYR A 95 -9.01 7.13 -5.70
C TYR A 95 -8.21 7.40 -6.98
N SER A 96 -8.09 6.39 -7.88
CA SER A 96 -7.26 6.46 -9.08
C SER A 96 -7.45 7.72 -9.93
N SER A 97 -8.69 8.21 -10.04
CA SER A 97 -9.05 9.40 -10.83
C SER A 97 -8.66 10.74 -10.20
N ILE A 98 -8.43 10.78 -8.88
CA ILE A 98 -8.19 12.02 -8.14
C ILE A 98 -6.82 12.07 -7.43
N LEU A 99 -5.97 11.06 -7.56
CA LEU A 99 -4.67 11.01 -6.87
C LEU A 99 -3.83 12.27 -7.07
N SER A 100 -3.73 12.74 -8.32
CA SER A 100 -2.95 13.95 -8.62
C SER A 100 -3.57 15.22 -8.03
N SER A 101 -4.91 15.33 -7.99
CA SER A 101 -5.59 16.49 -7.43
C SER A 101 -5.48 16.57 -5.91
N ILE A 102 -5.32 15.44 -5.23
CA ILE A 102 -5.02 15.40 -3.79
C ILE A 102 -3.51 15.44 -3.50
N GLY A 103 -2.67 15.74 -4.49
CA GLY A 103 -1.21 15.88 -4.32
C GLY A 103 -0.48 14.58 -4.05
N PHE A 104 -1.07 13.43 -4.39
CA PHE A 104 -0.47 12.12 -4.20
C PHE A 104 0.24 11.65 -5.47
N ASP A 105 1.54 11.39 -5.37
CA ASP A 105 2.38 10.93 -6.49
C ASP A 105 2.87 9.49 -6.22
N THR A 106 2.35 8.53 -6.98
CA THR A 106 2.73 7.11 -6.86
C THR A 106 4.19 6.81 -7.21
N LYS A 107 4.92 7.77 -7.78
CA LYS A 107 6.33 7.63 -8.18
C LYS A 107 7.31 8.14 -7.14
N LYS A 108 6.82 8.91 -6.15
CA LYS A 108 7.67 9.45 -5.08
C LYS A 108 7.59 8.58 -3.83
N PRO A 109 8.64 8.54 -3.00
CA PRO A 109 8.58 7.91 -1.68
C PRO A 109 7.47 8.52 -0.83
N LEU A 110 6.73 7.67 -0.10
CA LEU A 110 5.56 8.11 0.69
C LEU A 110 5.95 8.92 1.93
N ASP A 111 7.13 8.69 2.48
CA ASP A 111 7.71 9.41 3.61
C ASP A 111 8.23 10.82 3.24
N GLU A 112 8.39 11.10 1.94
CA GLU A 112 8.78 12.41 1.41
C GLU A 112 7.56 13.26 0.96
N GLN A 113 6.34 12.72 1.03
CA GLN A 113 5.13 13.38 0.59
C GLN A 113 4.24 13.74 1.78
N LYS A 114 3.88 15.02 1.89
CA LYS A 114 2.91 15.47 2.90
C LYS A 114 1.55 14.82 2.68
N CYS A 115 0.93 14.33 3.76
CA CYS A 115 -0.46 13.89 3.72
C CYS A 115 -1.39 15.11 3.58
N THR A 116 -2.19 15.13 2.52
CA THR A 116 -3.04 16.29 2.19
C THR A 116 -4.50 16.09 2.55
N ILE A 117 -4.89 14.87 2.91
CA ILE A 117 -6.28 14.52 3.24
C ILE A 117 -6.54 14.42 4.75
N SER A 118 -5.50 14.56 5.57
CA SER A 118 -5.61 14.52 7.03
C SER A 118 -4.51 15.38 7.65
N GLU A 119 -4.85 16.15 8.66
CA GLU A 119 -3.89 16.91 9.46
C GLU A 119 -3.26 16.07 10.59
N GLU A 120 -3.78 14.86 10.82
CA GLU A 120 -3.28 13.93 11.85
C GLU A 120 -1.94 13.30 11.45
N PHE A 121 -1.65 13.21 10.14
CA PHE A 121 -0.48 12.54 9.60
C PHE A 121 0.40 13.52 8.83
N ASP A 122 1.68 13.54 9.17
CA ASP A 122 2.66 14.39 8.48
C ASP A 122 2.91 13.91 7.05
N THR A 123 2.99 12.59 6.86
CA THR A 123 3.30 11.97 5.57
C THR A 123 2.25 10.94 5.14
N TRP A 124 2.22 10.64 3.84
CA TRP A 124 1.43 9.54 3.32
C TRP A 124 1.89 8.17 3.87
N ASP A 125 3.15 8.04 4.22
CA ASP A 125 3.68 6.84 4.86
C ASP A 125 3.06 6.63 6.25
N ASP A 126 2.96 7.69 7.05
CA ASP A 126 2.32 7.65 8.37
C ASP A 126 0.83 7.31 8.27
N TYR A 127 0.15 7.89 7.28
CA TYR A 127 -1.25 7.58 6.96
C TYR A 127 -1.43 6.07 6.68
N PHE A 128 -0.63 5.48 5.77
CA PHE A 128 -0.77 4.07 5.43
C PHE A 128 -0.31 3.13 6.54
N LYS A 129 0.68 3.50 7.35
CA LYS A 129 1.06 2.77 8.55
C LYS A 129 -0.10 2.70 9.55
N ASN A 130 -0.78 3.83 9.77
CA ASN A 130 -1.95 3.86 10.64
C ASN A 130 -3.12 3.07 10.03
N ALA A 131 -3.39 3.20 8.74
CA ALA A 131 -4.44 2.42 8.06
C ALA A 131 -4.21 0.91 8.20
N ALA A 132 -2.98 0.46 7.99
CA ALA A 132 -2.60 -0.94 8.20
C ALA A 132 -2.81 -1.40 9.64
N LYS A 133 -2.39 -0.58 10.62
CA LYS A 133 -2.59 -0.86 12.04
C LYS A 133 -4.07 -0.99 12.37
N GLN A 134 -4.91 -0.05 11.93
CA GLN A 134 -6.35 -0.07 12.19
C GLN A 134 -7.01 -1.30 11.55
N ASN A 135 -6.63 -1.64 10.33
CA ASN A 135 -7.11 -2.85 9.67
C ASN A 135 -6.77 -4.12 10.46
N LEU A 136 -5.52 -4.27 10.91
CA LEU A 136 -5.10 -5.41 11.71
C LEU A 136 -5.82 -5.47 13.07
N VAL A 137 -6.07 -4.32 13.70
CA VAL A 137 -6.86 -4.25 14.94
C VAL A 137 -8.29 -4.73 14.69
N GLN A 138 -8.93 -4.23 13.64
CA GLN A 138 -10.30 -4.62 13.28
C GLN A 138 -10.41 -6.11 12.94
N VAL A 139 -9.52 -6.61 12.07
CA VAL A 139 -9.50 -8.03 11.69
C VAL A 139 -9.27 -8.91 12.90
N THR A 140 -8.35 -8.54 13.80
CA THR A 140 -8.11 -9.31 15.04
C THR A 140 -9.35 -9.37 15.91
N ALA A 141 -10.00 -8.23 16.14
CA ALA A 141 -11.21 -8.16 16.96
C ALA A 141 -12.35 -9.03 16.39
N LEU A 142 -12.57 -8.97 15.07
CA LEU A 142 -13.59 -9.76 14.39
C LEU A 142 -13.26 -11.26 14.41
N CYS A 143 -11.99 -11.63 14.19
CA CYS A 143 -11.55 -13.02 14.28
C CYS A 143 -11.68 -13.59 15.71
N ASP A 144 -11.38 -12.78 16.73
CA ASP A 144 -11.56 -13.20 18.13
C ASP A 144 -13.05 -13.35 18.49
N ALA A 145 -13.90 -12.47 17.97
CA ALA A 145 -15.35 -12.59 18.12
C ALA A 145 -15.89 -13.83 17.39
N ALA A 146 -15.42 -14.10 16.17
CA ALA A 146 -15.74 -15.29 15.40
C ALA A 146 -15.40 -16.58 16.18
N LYS A 147 -14.18 -16.64 16.72
CA LYS A 147 -13.72 -17.79 17.55
C LYS A 147 -14.60 -17.99 18.79
N LYS A 148 -14.98 -16.91 19.50
CA LYS A 148 -15.87 -16.97 20.66
C LYS A 148 -17.27 -17.44 20.28
N ALA A 149 -17.73 -17.11 19.07
CA ALA A 149 -19.02 -17.57 18.51
C ALA A 149 -18.93 -18.97 17.92
N GLY A 150 -17.77 -19.64 17.90
CA GLY A 150 -17.57 -20.96 17.30
C GLY A 150 -17.57 -20.95 15.77
N ILE A 151 -17.39 -19.77 15.15
CA ILE A 151 -17.37 -19.60 13.70
C ILE A 151 -15.96 -19.92 13.18
N THR A 152 -15.89 -20.75 12.15
CA THR A 152 -14.66 -21.16 11.45
C THR A 152 -14.88 -21.07 9.95
N LEU A 153 -13.80 -21.05 9.18
CA LEU A 153 -13.88 -21.17 7.73
C LEU A 153 -14.31 -22.60 7.35
N ASP A 154 -15.32 -22.70 6.49
CA ASP A 154 -15.77 -23.95 5.88
C ASP A 154 -15.12 -24.16 4.50
N GLU A 155 -15.61 -25.16 3.73
CA GLU A 155 -15.08 -25.50 2.41
C GLU A 155 -15.32 -24.37 1.38
N ASP A 156 -16.46 -23.70 1.45
CA ASP A 156 -16.80 -22.59 0.55
C ASP A 156 -15.91 -21.38 0.83
N ASP A 157 -15.69 -21.04 2.11
CA ASP A 157 -14.75 -19.99 2.50
C ASP A 157 -13.31 -20.29 2.05
N GLN A 158 -12.87 -21.56 2.17
CA GLN A 158 -11.55 -21.97 1.69
C GLN A 158 -11.45 -21.86 0.17
N HIS A 159 -12.51 -22.15 -0.54
CA HIS A 159 -12.57 -21.98 -2.00
C HIS A 159 -12.43 -20.50 -2.37
N GLU A 160 -13.10 -19.58 -1.68
CA GLU A 160 -12.95 -18.12 -1.90
C GLU A 160 -11.52 -17.64 -1.63
N VAL A 161 -10.88 -18.15 -0.56
CA VAL A 161 -9.46 -17.86 -0.29
C VAL A 161 -8.56 -18.39 -1.42
N ASP A 162 -8.85 -19.59 -1.94
CA ASP A 162 -8.11 -20.19 -3.06
C ASP A 162 -8.30 -19.39 -4.35
N GLU A 163 -9.50 -18.91 -4.63
CA GLU A 163 -9.76 -18.03 -5.77
C GLU A 163 -8.99 -16.72 -5.67
N GLN A 164 -9.07 -16.04 -4.53
CA GLN A 164 -8.31 -14.80 -4.31
C GLN A 164 -6.81 -15.05 -4.46
N PHE A 165 -6.30 -16.17 -3.95
CA PHE A 165 -4.90 -16.53 -4.10
C PHE A 165 -4.54 -16.84 -5.58
N SER A 166 -5.44 -17.42 -6.34
CA SER A 166 -5.28 -17.68 -7.77
C SER A 166 -5.14 -16.40 -8.59
N TYR A 167 -5.82 -15.32 -8.22
CA TYR A 167 -5.61 -13.99 -8.83
C TYR A 167 -4.19 -13.46 -8.61
N ILE A 168 -3.61 -13.71 -7.43
CA ILE A 168 -2.21 -13.39 -7.14
C ILE A 168 -1.28 -14.18 -8.06
N GLU A 169 -1.55 -15.48 -8.25
CA GLU A 169 -0.76 -16.34 -9.13
C GLU A 169 -0.87 -15.93 -10.61
N LEU A 170 -2.08 -15.56 -11.04
CA LEU A 170 -2.32 -15.06 -12.39
C LEU A 170 -1.59 -13.74 -12.62
N SER A 171 -1.66 -12.81 -11.67
CA SER A 171 -0.95 -11.54 -11.72
C SER A 171 0.56 -11.73 -11.80
N ALA A 172 1.12 -12.66 -11.02
CA ALA A 172 2.55 -12.98 -11.10
C ALA A 172 2.97 -13.44 -12.50
N LYS A 173 2.14 -14.25 -13.19
CA LYS A 173 2.37 -14.68 -14.56
C LYS A 173 2.21 -13.54 -15.56
N GLN A 174 1.15 -12.74 -15.42
CA GLN A 174 0.86 -11.61 -16.30
C GLN A 174 1.98 -10.55 -16.28
N TYR A 175 2.49 -10.24 -15.10
CA TYR A 175 3.61 -9.30 -14.93
C TYR A 175 4.98 -9.95 -15.10
N LYS A 176 5.04 -11.21 -15.60
CA LYS A 176 6.26 -11.94 -15.95
C LYS A 176 7.26 -12.09 -14.81
N TYR A 177 6.79 -12.23 -13.59
CA TYR A 177 7.66 -12.57 -12.47
C TYR A 177 8.10 -14.03 -12.55
N SER A 178 9.35 -14.31 -12.16
CA SER A 178 9.91 -15.65 -12.18
C SER A 178 9.25 -16.63 -11.19
N SER A 179 8.55 -16.11 -10.20
CA SER A 179 7.74 -16.89 -9.25
C SER A 179 6.73 -16.00 -8.52
N VAL A 180 5.67 -16.62 -7.99
CA VAL A 180 4.67 -15.95 -7.14
C VAL A 180 5.33 -15.30 -5.91
N SER A 181 6.33 -15.96 -5.31
CA SER A 181 7.06 -15.38 -4.17
C SER A 181 7.80 -14.10 -4.54
N LYS A 182 8.37 -14.01 -5.75
CA LYS A 182 9.01 -12.78 -6.23
C LYS A 182 7.99 -11.66 -6.49
N TYR A 183 6.84 -12.01 -7.03
CA TYR A 183 5.73 -11.07 -7.19
C TYR A 183 5.27 -10.53 -5.83
N LEU A 184 4.98 -11.42 -4.87
CA LEU A 184 4.54 -11.03 -3.53
C LEU A 184 5.54 -10.10 -2.84
N GLN A 185 6.84 -10.39 -2.93
CA GLN A 185 7.88 -9.52 -2.36
C GLN A 185 7.95 -8.16 -3.05
N ALA A 186 7.78 -8.10 -4.36
CA ALA A 186 7.80 -6.86 -5.12
C ALA A 186 6.58 -5.97 -4.84
N VAL A 187 5.40 -6.58 -4.71
CA VAL A 187 4.13 -5.86 -4.55
C VAL A 187 3.83 -5.54 -3.09
N TYR A 188 4.01 -6.52 -2.20
CA TYR A 188 3.64 -6.40 -0.79
C TYR A 188 4.81 -6.17 0.17
N GLY A 189 6.05 -6.29 -0.34
CA GLY A 189 7.25 -6.00 0.45
C GLY A 189 8.00 -7.24 0.93
N ASN A 190 9.17 -6.96 1.50
CA ASN A 190 10.09 -8.00 1.94
C ASN A 190 9.46 -8.94 2.97
N GLY A 191 9.76 -10.23 2.84
CA GLY A 191 9.29 -11.27 3.75
C GLY A 191 7.89 -11.82 3.42
N VAL A 192 7.11 -11.16 2.57
CA VAL A 192 5.79 -11.67 2.19
C VAL A 192 5.93 -12.90 1.30
N THR A 193 5.62 -14.05 1.88
CA THR A 193 5.63 -15.36 1.24
C THR A 193 4.22 -15.78 0.87
N LYS A 194 4.08 -16.86 0.06
CA LYS A 194 2.77 -17.48 -0.21
C LYS A 194 2.01 -17.81 1.09
N LYS A 195 2.72 -18.34 2.09
CA LYS A 195 2.13 -18.69 3.40
C LYS A 195 1.59 -17.44 4.11
N VAL A 196 2.35 -16.35 4.13
CA VAL A 196 1.92 -15.08 4.76
C VAL A 196 0.71 -14.52 4.03
N ALA A 197 0.75 -14.43 2.69
CA ALA A 197 -0.36 -13.91 1.92
C ALA A 197 -1.65 -14.73 2.14
N ARG A 198 -1.54 -16.07 2.09
CA ARG A 198 -2.69 -16.95 2.34
C ARG A 198 -3.27 -16.78 3.75
N HIS A 199 -2.41 -16.74 4.75
CA HIS A 199 -2.84 -16.51 6.14
C HIS A 199 -3.58 -15.18 6.31
N MET A 200 -3.10 -14.11 5.67
CA MET A 200 -3.78 -12.82 5.72
C MET A 200 -5.14 -12.83 5.00
N LEU A 201 -5.26 -13.58 3.91
CA LEU A 201 -6.54 -13.80 3.23
C LEU A 201 -7.52 -14.60 4.10
N GLU A 202 -7.04 -15.66 4.76
CA GLU A 202 -7.84 -16.47 5.69
C GLU A 202 -8.37 -15.64 6.87
N LEU A 203 -7.54 -14.78 7.47
CA LEU A 203 -7.97 -13.86 8.52
C LEU A 203 -9.03 -12.87 8.02
N SER A 204 -8.83 -12.33 6.83
CA SER A 204 -9.79 -11.40 6.21
C SER A 204 -11.12 -12.10 5.92
N GLN A 205 -11.08 -13.32 5.39
CA GLN A 205 -12.28 -14.12 5.09
C GLN A 205 -13.05 -14.44 6.37
N LEU A 206 -12.36 -14.87 7.45
CA LEU A 206 -13.02 -15.15 8.73
C LEU A 206 -13.67 -13.91 9.32
N ALA A 207 -12.98 -12.75 9.27
CA ALA A 207 -13.53 -11.48 9.73
C ALA A 207 -14.76 -11.06 8.92
N SER A 208 -14.71 -11.24 7.60
CA SER A 208 -15.83 -10.95 6.69
C SER A 208 -17.03 -11.85 6.97
N LYS A 209 -16.81 -13.17 7.10
CA LYS A 209 -17.84 -14.15 7.43
C LYS A 209 -18.55 -13.80 8.74
N TYR A 210 -17.78 -13.50 9.79
CA TYR A 210 -18.37 -13.10 11.06
C TYR A 210 -19.20 -11.81 10.92
N SER A 211 -18.66 -10.81 10.24
CA SER A 211 -19.35 -9.53 10.02
C SER A 211 -20.65 -9.72 9.25
N GLN A 212 -20.64 -10.58 8.22
CA GLN A 212 -21.83 -10.89 7.43
C GLN A 212 -22.88 -11.59 8.28
N GLN A 213 -22.49 -12.60 9.06
CA GLN A 213 -23.43 -13.30 9.96
C GLN A 213 -24.03 -12.36 11.02
N GLN A 214 -23.23 -11.40 11.53
CA GLN A 214 -23.77 -10.40 12.44
C GLN A 214 -24.78 -9.49 11.73
N TYR A 215 -24.46 -9.03 10.52
CA TYR A 215 -25.36 -8.20 9.73
C TYR A 215 -26.67 -8.93 9.44
N ASP A 216 -26.62 -10.19 9.02
CA ASP A 216 -27.80 -11.01 8.69
C ASP A 216 -28.65 -11.34 9.92
N SER A 217 -28.06 -11.27 11.12
CA SER A 217 -28.76 -11.48 12.39
C SER A 217 -29.60 -10.28 12.85
N TYR A 218 -29.38 -9.09 12.28
CA TYR A 218 -30.16 -7.92 12.64
C TYR A 218 -31.58 -8.01 12.10
N THR A 219 -32.53 -7.83 12.99
CA THR A 219 -33.96 -7.73 12.66
C THR A 219 -34.48 -6.38 13.13
N TYR A 220 -35.30 -5.76 12.31
CA TYR A 220 -35.91 -4.48 12.63
C TYR A 220 -37.43 -4.66 12.69
N THR A 221 -38.08 -3.98 13.64
CA THR A 221 -39.53 -3.95 13.66
C THR A 221 -40.06 -2.96 12.61
N ASP A 222 -41.32 -3.12 12.22
CA ASP A 222 -41.98 -2.21 11.26
C ASP A 222 -41.96 -0.76 11.76
N GLU A 223 -42.07 -0.54 13.07
CA GLU A 223 -41.98 0.78 13.71
C GLU A 223 -40.58 1.38 13.54
N GLN A 224 -39.52 0.62 13.77
CA GLN A 224 -38.13 1.09 13.58
C GLN A 224 -37.84 1.43 12.12
N ILE A 225 -38.38 0.64 11.20
CA ILE A 225 -38.24 0.91 9.76
C ILE A 225 -38.97 2.20 9.39
N ALA A 226 -40.23 2.40 9.90
CA ALA A 226 -40.99 3.59 9.64
C ALA A 226 -40.35 4.85 10.24
N GLU A 227 -39.81 4.77 11.46
CA GLU A 227 -39.10 5.87 12.11
C GLU A 227 -37.84 6.26 11.32
N ASN A 228 -37.00 5.30 10.96
CA ASN A 228 -35.80 5.53 10.17
C ASN A 228 -36.12 6.13 8.78
N TYR A 229 -37.19 5.63 8.13
CA TYR A 229 -37.64 6.19 6.87
C TYR A 229 -38.12 7.65 7.02
N ALA A 230 -38.85 7.94 8.07
CA ALA A 230 -39.34 9.30 8.31
C ALA A 230 -38.20 10.31 8.55
N GLU A 231 -37.18 9.90 9.29
CA GLU A 231 -35.99 10.72 9.56
C GLU A 231 -35.07 10.89 8.33
N ASN A 232 -34.99 9.87 7.46
CA ASN A 232 -34.06 9.84 6.34
C ASN A 232 -34.73 9.77 4.98
N LYS A 233 -36.00 10.26 4.87
CA LYS A 233 -36.84 10.16 3.68
C LYS A 233 -36.13 10.58 2.40
N ASN A 234 -35.43 11.70 2.42
CA ASN A 234 -34.74 12.24 1.25
C ASN A 234 -33.58 11.32 0.74
N SER A 235 -33.09 10.42 1.60
CA SER A 235 -32.04 9.45 1.23
C SER A 235 -32.62 8.17 0.61
N TYR A 236 -33.86 7.86 0.90
CA TYR A 236 -34.55 6.66 0.42
C TYR A 236 -35.48 6.91 -0.76
N ASP A 237 -36.09 8.11 -0.83
CA ASP A 237 -37.00 8.44 -1.90
C ASP A 237 -36.25 8.61 -3.23
N VAL A 238 -36.79 8.00 -4.28
CA VAL A 238 -36.30 8.19 -5.65
C VAL A 238 -37.22 9.18 -6.34
N PHE A 239 -36.66 10.28 -6.80
CA PHE A 239 -37.40 11.30 -7.52
C PHE A 239 -37.10 11.17 -9.01
N ASN A 240 -38.13 10.95 -9.82
CA ASN A 240 -38.06 11.09 -11.26
C ASN A 240 -38.33 12.54 -11.62
N TYR A 241 -37.44 13.21 -12.27
CA TYR A 241 -37.59 14.59 -12.71
C TYR A 241 -37.13 14.75 -14.16
N GLN A 242 -37.67 15.74 -14.82
CA GLN A 242 -37.26 16.23 -16.11
C GLN A 242 -36.65 17.62 -15.94
N TYR A 243 -35.65 17.94 -16.71
CA TYR A 243 -35.04 19.27 -16.70
C TYR A 243 -34.74 19.76 -18.11
N TYR A 244 -34.79 21.07 -18.27
CA TYR A 244 -34.29 21.76 -19.43
C TYR A 244 -33.09 22.61 -19.06
N LEU A 245 -32.04 22.52 -19.88
CA LEU A 245 -30.87 23.37 -19.76
C LEU A 245 -31.00 24.52 -20.77
N VAL A 246 -31.23 25.72 -20.29
CA VAL A 246 -31.21 26.93 -21.11
C VAL A 246 -29.81 27.51 -21.07
N GLN A 247 -29.03 27.36 -22.15
CA GLN A 247 -27.71 27.93 -22.25
C GLN A 247 -27.79 29.42 -22.63
N ALA A 248 -26.98 30.26 -21.93
CA ALA A 248 -26.77 31.62 -22.34
C ALA A 248 -25.87 31.65 -23.58
N ALA A 249 -26.21 32.47 -24.57
CA ALA A 249 -25.35 32.71 -25.71
C ALA A 249 -24.03 33.30 -25.28
N THR A 250 -22.97 32.97 -26.00
CA THR A 250 -21.66 33.57 -25.79
C THR A 250 -21.44 34.69 -26.82
N GLU A 251 -20.78 35.76 -26.38
CA GLU A 251 -20.40 36.90 -27.25
C GLU A 251 -18.87 36.98 -27.31
N GLU A 252 -18.36 37.39 -28.47
CA GLU A 252 -16.93 37.70 -28.58
C GLU A 252 -16.65 39.04 -27.88
N THR A 253 -15.77 39.03 -26.92
CA THR A 253 -15.28 40.21 -26.26
C THR A 253 -13.81 40.39 -26.52
N THR A 254 -13.41 41.57 -26.99
CA THR A 254 -12.00 41.91 -27.19
C THR A 254 -11.49 42.63 -25.95
N GLY A 255 -10.55 42.02 -25.24
CA GLY A 255 -9.91 42.62 -24.09
C GLY A 255 -9.06 43.83 -24.44
N ALA A 256 -8.66 44.64 -23.44
CA ALA A 256 -7.80 45.78 -23.60
C ALA A 256 -6.39 45.43 -24.15
N ASP A 257 -6.02 44.14 -24.10
CA ASP A 257 -4.80 43.54 -24.65
C ASP A 257 -4.92 43.13 -26.12
N GLY A 258 -6.09 43.40 -26.76
CA GLY A 258 -6.36 43.04 -28.16
C GLY A 258 -6.71 41.57 -28.37
N ASN A 259 -6.78 40.73 -27.33
CA ASN A 259 -7.16 39.33 -27.44
C ASN A 259 -8.68 39.19 -27.42
N THR A 260 -9.23 38.41 -28.37
CA THR A 260 -10.64 38.07 -28.43
C THR A 260 -10.90 36.79 -27.64
N SER A 261 -11.84 36.87 -26.69
CA SER A 261 -12.33 35.73 -25.94
C SER A 261 -13.84 35.62 -26.07
N THR A 262 -14.35 34.38 -26.04
CA THR A 262 -15.79 34.11 -26.11
C THR A 262 -16.26 33.86 -24.65
N ALA A 263 -17.18 34.69 -24.18
CA ALA A 263 -17.72 34.60 -22.81
C ALA A 263 -19.22 34.91 -22.80
N THR A 264 -19.92 34.45 -21.76
CA THR A 264 -21.27 34.91 -21.48
C THR A 264 -21.23 36.30 -20.89
N THR A 265 -22.18 37.16 -21.30
CA THR A 265 -22.35 38.51 -20.76
C THR A 265 -23.58 38.56 -19.82
N ASP A 266 -23.69 39.62 -19.02
CA ASP A 266 -24.90 39.84 -18.19
C ASP A 266 -26.16 39.90 -19.05
N ALA A 267 -26.10 40.44 -20.26
CA ALA A 267 -27.18 40.52 -21.20
C ALA A 267 -27.61 39.13 -21.70
N THR A 268 -26.65 38.27 -22.10
CA THR A 268 -26.95 36.91 -22.57
C THR A 268 -27.44 36.02 -21.43
N MET A 269 -26.94 36.18 -20.23
CA MET A 269 -27.44 35.49 -19.02
C MET A 269 -28.87 35.93 -18.67
N ALA A 270 -29.19 37.24 -18.77
CA ALA A 270 -30.55 37.74 -18.55
C ALA A 270 -31.53 37.20 -19.60
N ALA A 271 -31.10 37.10 -20.86
CA ALA A 271 -31.93 36.53 -21.94
C ALA A 271 -32.19 35.03 -21.72
N ALA A 272 -31.17 34.25 -21.32
CA ALA A 272 -31.32 32.83 -20.98
C ALA A 272 -32.28 32.67 -19.78
N LYS A 273 -32.10 33.48 -18.74
CA LYS A 273 -33.01 33.48 -17.58
C LYS A 273 -34.45 33.79 -17.98
N ALA A 274 -34.68 34.81 -18.81
CA ALA A 274 -36.04 35.16 -19.28
C ALA A 274 -36.68 33.99 -20.08
N THR A 275 -35.88 33.22 -20.83
CA THR A 275 -36.33 32.02 -21.52
C THR A 275 -36.69 30.91 -20.52
N ALA A 276 -35.87 30.66 -19.53
CA ALA A 276 -36.14 29.68 -18.48
C ALA A 276 -37.41 30.06 -17.68
N ASP A 277 -37.60 31.34 -17.34
CA ASP A 277 -38.79 31.84 -16.66
C ASP A 277 -40.07 31.65 -17.50
N LYS A 278 -40.00 31.81 -18.82
CA LYS A 278 -41.14 31.52 -19.74
C LYS A 278 -41.47 30.02 -19.76
N ILE A 279 -40.49 29.17 -19.79
CA ILE A 279 -40.67 27.71 -19.74
C ILE A 279 -41.31 27.33 -18.42
N ALA A 280 -40.81 27.83 -17.30
CA ALA A 280 -41.38 27.56 -15.99
C ALA A 280 -42.81 28.03 -15.87
N ALA A 281 -43.15 29.20 -16.42
CA ALA A 281 -44.53 29.75 -16.41
C ALA A 281 -45.51 28.94 -17.29
N ALA A 282 -45.03 28.31 -18.35
CA ALA A 282 -45.84 27.49 -19.26
C ALA A 282 -46.01 26.05 -18.77
N THR A 283 -45.23 25.60 -17.79
CA THR A 283 -45.21 24.23 -17.28
C THR A 283 -46.19 24.09 -16.10
N HIS A 284 -47.13 23.16 -16.19
CA HIS A 284 -48.10 22.85 -15.13
C HIS A 284 -48.04 21.41 -14.66
N ASP A 285 -47.53 20.50 -15.52
CA ASP A 285 -47.40 19.06 -15.28
C ASP A 285 -46.31 18.48 -16.18
N ALA A 286 -46.08 17.19 -16.08
CA ALA A 286 -45.04 16.47 -16.86
C ALA A 286 -45.33 16.52 -18.37
N ASP A 287 -46.59 16.47 -18.77
CA ASP A 287 -46.97 16.46 -20.19
C ASP A 287 -46.77 17.85 -20.82
N SER A 288 -47.16 18.93 -20.14
CA SER A 288 -46.89 20.29 -20.60
C SER A 288 -45.40 20.59 -20.62
N PHE A 289 -44.62 20.05 -19.70
CA PHE A 289 -43.15 20.18 -19.71
C PHE A 289 -42.50 19.45 -20.89
N ALA A 290 -42.97 18.22 -21.17
CA ALA A 290 -42.49 17.45 -22.30
C ALA A 290 -42.88 18.12 -23.66
N ALA A 291 -44.07 18.73 -23.77
CA ALA A 291 -44.55 19.42 -24.97
C ALA A 291 -43.70 20.64 -25.31
N ILE A 292 -43.20 21.39 -24.34
CA ILE A 292 -42.31 22.55 -24.54
C ILE A 292 -41.06 22.20 -25.29
N GLY A 293 -40.47 21.02 -25.03
CA GLY A 293 -39.26 20.54 -25.71
C GLY A 293 -39.44 20.28 -27.22
N HIS A 294 -40.68 20.17 -27.66
CA HIS A 294 -41.01 19.98 -29.07
C HIS A 294 -41.38 21.29 -29.81
N GLU A 295 -41.58 22.39 -29.09
CA GLU A 295 -41.85 23.68 -29.71
C GLU A 295 -40.58 24.28 -30.33
N ARG A 296 -40.67 24.72 -31.60
CA ARG A 296 -39.52 25.26 -32.33
C ARG A 296 -38.88 26.50 -31.68
N GLU A 297 -39.65 27.26 -30.89
CA GLU A 297 -39.16 28.45 -30.19
C GLU A 297 -38.13 28.13 -29.06
N PHE A 298 -38.19 26.92 -28.54
CA PHE A 298 -37.28 26.45 -27.44
C PHE A 298 -36.25 25.46 -27.97
N SER A 299 -36.46 24.85 -29.12
CA SER A 299 -35.60 23.86 -29.77
C SER A 299 -34.22 24.40 -30.19
N ALA A 300 -34.08 25.71 -30.34
CA ALA A 300 -32.82 26.36 -30.69
C ALA A 300 -31.85 26.57 -29.52
N VAL A 301 -32.30 26.24 -28.30
CA VAL A 301 -31.57 26.45 -27.05
C VAL A 301 -31.08 25.11 -26.45
N CYS A 302 -31.56 23.99 -26.97
CA CYS A 302 -31.11 22.65 -26.58
C CYS A 302 -30.11 22.09 -27.61
N GLN A 303 -28.82 22.43 -27.46
CA GLN A 303 -27.69 21.71 -28.07
C GLN A 303 -26.69 21.36 -27.01
#